data_40df11d09f9887f64c7978ab4e049af5
#
_entry.id   40df11d09f9887f64c7978ab4e049af5
#
_cell.length_a   1.000
_cell.length_b   1.000
_cell.length_c   1.000
_cell.angle_alpha   90.00
_cell.angle_beta   90.00
_cell.angle_gamma   90.00
#
_symmetry.space_group_name_H-M   'P 1'
#
loop_
_entity.id
_entity.type
_entity.pdbx_description
1 polymer ?
#
loop_
_entity_poly.entity_id
_entity_poly.type
_entity_poly.pdbx_seq_one_letter_code
_entity_poly.pdbx_strand_id
1 'polypeptide(L)'
;MQVGFFMNGFKKLLLRLGLTQEKLKWLTYPFSLIYAGLTGFSASVIRSLLQKLLAQHGVKGLDNFALTVLVLFIVMPNFFFTAGGVLSCAYAFILTMTSKEGEGLKAVASESLVISLGILPILSFYFAEFQPWSILLTFIFSFLFDLTFLPLLSILFVLSFLYPVIQLNFIFEWLEGIIRLVSQVASRPLVFGQPNTWLLILLLISLALVYDLRKNIKKLTVLCLLITGLFLLTKHPLENEITMLDVGQGESIFLRDVTGKTILIDVGGKAESYKKIKKWQEKMTTSNAQRSLIPYLKSRGVAKIDQLILTNTDKEHVGDLSEMTKAFHVGEILVSKNSLKQKEFVAELQATQTKVRSMIVGENLPIFGSQLEVLSPRKMGDGGHDDTLVLYGKFLDKQFLFTGNLEEKGEKDLLKHYPDLKVNVLKASQHGNKKSSSPAFLEKLKPELTLISVGKSNRMKLPYQETLTRLEGINSKVYRTDQQGAIRFKGLDSWKIESVR
;
A
#
# COMPACT_ATOMS: atom_id res chain seq x y z
N MET A 1 -10.62 -24.18 4.47
CA MET A 1 -12.01 -24.37 4.92
C MET A 1 -12.94 -24.74 3.77
N GLN A 2 -13.25 -23.87 2.80
CA GLN A 2 -14.21 -24.15 1.71
C GLN A 2 -13.99 -25.48 0.98
N VAL A 3 -12.78 -25.76 0.49
CA VAL A 3 -12.43 -27.04 -0.17
C VAL A 3 -12.71 -28.23 0.77
N GLY A 4 -12.47 -28.06 2.09
CA GLY A 4 -12.77 -29.05 3.12
C GLY A 4 -14.24 -29.38 3.19
N PHE A 5 -15.04 -28.35 3.31
CA PHE A 5 -16.48 -28.46 3.44
C PHE A 5 -17.11 -29.16 2.21
N PHE A 6 -16.84 -28.65 1.01
CA PHE A 6 -17.45 -29.20 -0.21
C PHE A 6 -16.99 -30.63 -0.52
N MET A 7 -15.69 -30.92 -0.38
CA MET A 7 -15.16 -32.28 -0.61
C MET A 7 -15.72 -33.29 0.40
N ASN A 8 -15.79 -32.91 1.68
CA ASN A 8 -16.36 -33.79 2.72
C ASN A 8 -17.86 -33.94 2.57
N GLY A 9 -18.58 -32.87 2.23
CA GLY A 9 -20.01 -32.89 1.95
C GLY A 9 -20.34 -33.81 0.77
N PHE A 10 -19.61 -33.67 -0.33
CA PHE A 10 -19.75 -34.52 -1.52
C PHE A 10 -19.48 -35.99 -1.17
N LYS A 11 -18.41 -36.30 -0.45
CA LYS A 11 -18.12 -37.66 0.00
C LYS A 11 -19.22 -38.24 0.87
N LYS A 12 -19.72 -37.48 1.86
CA LYS A 12 -20.80 -37.92 2.74
C LYS A 12 -22.11 -38.21 1.97
N LEU A 13 -22.42 -37.36 0.98
CA LEU A 13 -23.58 -37.55 0.12
C LEU A 13 -23.46 -38.86 -0.67
N LEU A 14 -22.34 -39.09 -1.32
CA LEU A 14 -22.12 -40.31 -2.11
C LEU A 14 -22.11 -41.58 -1.25
N LEU A 15 -21.58 -41.53 -0.02
CA LEU A 15 -21.68 -42.65 0.92
C LEU A 15 -23.10 -42.95 1.33
N ARG A 16 -23.97 -41.92 1.54
CA ARG A 16 -25.39 -42.07 1.82
C ARG A 16 -26.19 -42.69 0.66
N LEU A 17 -25.70 -42.48 -0.56
CA LEU A 17 -26.26 -43.10 -1.78
C LEU A 17 -25.75 -44.54 -2.00
N GLY A 18 -25.04 -45.13 -1.04
CA GLY A 18 -24.59 -46.54 -1.07
C GLY A 18 -23.33 -46.80 -1.90
N LEU A 19 -22.58 -45.76 -2.30
CA LEU A 19 -21.35 -45.97 -3.05
C LEU A 19 -20.22 -46.46 -2.14
N THR A 20 -19.41 -47.40 -2.69
CA THR A 20 -18.24 -47.95 -1.99
C THR A 20 -17.10 -46.92 -1.96
N GLN A 21 -16.21 -47.04 -0.97
CA GLN A 21 -15.05 -46.14 -0.83
C GLN A 21 -14.13 -46.13 -2.05
N GLU A 22 -14.05 -47.21 -2.79
CA GLU A 22 -13.24 -47.28 -4.02
C GLU A 22 -13.84 -46.46 -5.16
N LYS A 23 -15.15 -46.57 -5.40
CA LYS A 23 -15.88 -45.75 -6.39
C LYS A 23 -15.85 -44.27 -6.02
N LEU A 24 -15.84 -43.98 -4.73
CA LEU A 24 -15.75 -42.61 -4.21
C LEU A 24 -14.46 -41.90 -4.64
N LYS A 25 -13.32 -42.61 -4.65
CA LYS A 25 -12.05 -42.02 -5.10
C LYS A 25 -12.16 -41.55 -6.54
N TRP A 26 -12.68 -42.37 -7.44
CA TRP A 26 -12.82 -42.03 -8.85
C TRP A 26 -13.76 -40.84 -9.11
N LEU A 27 -14.82 -40.68 -8.33
CA LEU A 27 -15.74 -39.55 -8.46
C LEU A 27 -15.21 -38.26 -7.84
N THR A 28 -14.26 -38.34 -6.91
CA THR A 28 -13.65 -37.11 -6.32
C THR A 28 -12.71 -36.38 -7.26
N TYR A 29 -12.11 -37.04 -8.26
CA TYR A 29 -11.23 -36.38 -9.24
C TYR A 29 -12.00 -35.40 -10.15
N PRO A 30 -13.05 -35.83 -10.90
CA PRO A 30 -13.80 -34.90 -11.73
C PRO A 30 -14.48 -33.81 -10.89
N PHE A 31 -14.99 -34.13 -9.70
CA PHE A 31 -15.53 -33.12 -8.81
C PHE A 31 -14.48 -32.07 -8.43
N SER A 32 -13.26 -32.48 -8.13
CA SER A 32 -12.17 -31.56 -7.80
C SER A 32 -11.80 -30.65 -8.98
N LEU A 33 -11.80 -31.19 -10.20
CA LEU A 33 -11.51 -30.44 -11.42
C LEU A 33 -12.62 -29.41 -11.71
N ILE A 34 -13.88 -29.83 -11.62
CA ILE A 34 -15.05 -28.94 -11.79
C ILE A 34 -15.00 -27.82 -10.73
N TYR A 35 -14.75 -28.17 -9.48
CA TYR A 35 -14.67 -27.20 -8.40
C TYR A 35 -13.50 -26.20 -8.61
N ALA A 36 -12.33 -26.67 -9.06
CA ALA A 36 -11.22 -25.80 -9.43
C ALA A 36 -11.59 -24.84 -10.55
N GLY A 37 -12.28 -25.33 -11.59
CA GLY A 37 -12.79 -24.51 -12.70
C GLY A 37 -13.79 -23.43 -12.24
N LEU A 38 -14.77 -23.80 -11.41
CA LEU A 38 -15.77 -22.89 -10.86
C LEU A 38 -15.13 -21.78 -9.99
N THR A 39 -14.00 -22.07 -9.35
CA THR A 39 -13.25 -21.09 -8.54
C THR A 39 -12.18 -20.33 -9.34
N GLY A 40 -12.20 -20.43 -10.68
CA GLY A 40 -11.23 -19.76 -11.55
C GLY A 40 -9.80 -20.25 -11.37
N PHE A 41 -9.61 -21.52 -11.01
CA PHE A 41 -8.29 -22.11 -10.75
C PHE A 41 -7.45 -21.30 -9.75
N SER A 42 -8.11 -20.74 -8.72
CA SER A 42 -7.38 -19.93 -7.73
C SER A 42 -6.26 -20.74 -7.04
N ALA A 43 -5.13 -20.09 -6.83
CA ALA A 43 -3.91 -20.69 -6.29
C ALA A 43 -4.14 -21.49 -5.00
N SER A 44 -4.89 -20.94 -4.05
CA SER A 44 -5.17 -21.59 -2.77
C SER A 44 -6.08 -22.82 -2.89
N VAL A 45 -7.01 -22.80 -3.86
CA VAL A 45 -7.91 -23.94 -4.13
C VAL A 45 -7.13 -25.07 -4.74
N ILE A 46 -6.31 -24.82 -5.77
CA ILE A 46 -5.49 -25.85 -6.42
C ILE A 46 -4.58 -26.52 -5.40
N ARG A 47 -3.85 -25.75 -4.57
CA ARG A 47 -3.02 -26.29 -3.51
C ARG A 47 -3.81 -27.20 -2.56
N SER A 48 -4.97 -26.73 -2.09
CA SER A 48 -5.78 -27.48 -1.13
C SER A 48 -6.39 -28.74 -1.72
N LEU A 49 -6.79 -28.71 -2.99
CA LEU A 49 -7.28 -29.89 -3.71
C LEU A 49 -6.16 -30.91 -3.90
N LEU A 50 -4.98 -30.49 -4.35
CA LEU A 50 -3.82 -31.34 -4.53
C LEU A 50 -3.41 -32.04 -3.23
N GLN A 51 -3.32 -31.30 -2.11
CA GLN A 51 -3.05 -31.88 -0.79
C GLN A 51 -4.07 -32.95 -0.38
N LYS A 52 -5.35 -32.70 -0.67
CA LYS A 52 -6.40 -33.68 -0.37
C LYS A 52 -6.36 -34.91 -1.26
N LEU A 53 -6.04 -34.75 -2.53
CA LEU A 53 -5.86 -35.86 -3.47
C LEU A 53 -4.65 -36.73 -3.05
N LEU A 54 -3.53 -36.12 -2.70
CA LEU A 54 -2.35 -36.81 -2.19
C LEU A 54 -2.64 -37.56 -0.86
N ALA A 55 -3.41 -36.93 0.02
CA ALA A 55 -3.83 -37.57 1.28
C ALA A 55 -4.71 -38.82 1.05
N GLN A 56 -5.50 -38.87 -0.03
CA GLN A 56 -6.27 -40.07 -0.41
C GLN A 56 -5.40 -41.21 -0.85
N HIS A 57 -4.18 -40.94 -1.33
CA HIS A 57 -3.17 -41.93 -1.69
C HIS A 57 -2.24 -42.28 -0.51
N GLY A 58 -2.56 -41.85 0.70
CA GLY A 58 -1.80 -42.23 1.90
C GLY A 58 -0.64 -41.30 2.24
N VAL A 59 -0.37 -40.27 1.42
CA VAL A 59 0.66 -39.26 1.72
C VAL A 59 0.17 -38.33 2.81
N LYS A 60 0.90 -38.18 3.93
CA LYS A 60 0.45 -37.41 5.10
C LYS A 60 1.51 -36.43 5.60
N GLY A 61 1.10 -35.47 6.39
CA GLY A 61 1.99 -34.53 7.09
C GLY A 61 2.91 -33.75 6.16
N LEU A 62 4.18 -33.66 6.51
CA LEU A 62 5.19 -32.91 5.76
C LEU A 62 5.43 -33.45 4.35
N ASP A 63 5.40 -34.78 4.16
CA ASP A 63 5.60 -35.38 2.84
C ASP A 63 4.50 -34.94 1.87
N ASN A 64 3.26 -34.88 2.34
CA ASN A 64 2.14 -34.35 1.55
C ASN A 64 2.35 -32.89 1.19
N PHE A 65 2.77 -32.07 2.15
CA PHE A 65 3.08 -30.67 1.91
C PHE A 65 4.23 -30.50 0.91
N ALA A 66 5.34 -31.21 1.13
CA ALA A 66 6.52 -31.13 0.27
C ALA A 66 6.21 -31.56 -1.17
N LEU A 67 5.50 -32.67 -1.33
CA LEU A 67 5.10 -33.15 -2.65
C LEU A 67 4.13 -32.19 -3.34
N THR A 68 3.19 -31.59 -2.58
CA THR A 68 2.30 -30.56 -3.09
C THR A 68 3.07 -29.35 -3.63
N VAL A 69 4.03 -28.84 -2.85
CA VAL A 69 4.87 -27.70 -3.24
C VAL A 69 5.70 -28.04 -4.48
N LEU A 70 6.31 -29.25 -4.53
CA LEU A 70 7.08 -29.70 -5.67
C LEU A 70 6.26 -29.77 -6.95
N VAL A 71 5.06 -30.37 -6.90
CA VAL A 71 4.16 -30.46 -8.05
C VAL A 71 3.74 -29.08 -8.51
N LEU A 72 3.37 -28.18 -7.59
CA LEU A 72 3.00 -26.80 -7.93
C LEU A 72 4.18 -26.03 -8.53
N PHE A 73 5.39 -26.24 -8.07
CA PHE A 73 6.58 -25.61 -8.63
C PHE A 73 6.82 -26.01 -10.08
N ILE A 74 6.59 -27.29 -10.41
CA ILE A 74 6.77 -27.80 -11.78
C ILE A 74 5.62 -27.35 -12.69
N VAL A 75 4.36 -27.44 -12.22
CA VAL A 75 3.16 -27.21 -13.05
C VAL A 75 2.79 -25.72 -13.14
N MET A 76 2.99 -24.99 -12.07
CA MET A 76 2.57 -23.57 -11.94
C MET A 76 3.66 -22.73 -11.25
N PRO A 77 4.85 -22.55 -11.83
CA PRO A 77 5.94 -21.82 -11.18
C PRO A 77 5.55 -20.40 -10.77
N ASN A 78 4.71 -19.73 -11.56
CA ASN A 78 4.19 -18.38 -11.26
C ASN A 78 3.39 -18.30 -9.96
N PHE A 79 2.91 -19.42 -9.42
CA PHE A 79 2.23 -19.51 -8.14
C PHE A 79 3.06 -18.90 -6.99
N PHE A 80 4.36 -19.17 -6.97
CA PHE A 80 5.27 -18.72 -5.91
C PHE A 80 5.69 -17.25 -6.03
N PHE A 81 5.38 -16.59 -7.13
CA PHE A 81 5.60 -15.16 -7.32
C PHE A 81 4.39 -14.31 -6.91
N THR A 82 3.28 -14.95 -6.53
CA THR A 82 2.07 -14.25 -6.08
C THR A 82 1.98 -14.23 -4.55
N ALA A 83 1.54 -13.11 -3.97
CA ALA A 83 1.29 -13.01 -2.53
C ALA A 83 0.33 -14.12 -2.04
N GLY A 84 -0.75 -14.39 -2.80
CA GLY A 84 -1.72 -15.43 -2.49
C GLY A 84 -1.14 -16.83 -2.46
N GLY A 85 -0.23 -17.15 -3.38
CA GLY A 85 0.46 -18.43 -3.44
C GLY A 85 1.40 -18.64 -2.24
N VAL A 86 2.26 -17.65 -1.98
CA VAL A 86 3.22 -17.71 -0.86
C VAL A 86 2.49 -17.78 0.49
N LEU A 87 1.49 -16.93 0.71
CA LEU A 87 0.68 -16.97 1.95
C LEU A 87 -0.06 -18.29 2.11
N SER A 88 -0.61 -18.84 1.02
CA SER A 88 -1.30 -20.13 1.04
C SER A 88 -0.35 -21.27 1.44
N CYS A 89 0.89 -21.29 0.90
CA CYS A 89 1.91 -22.27 1.29
C CYS A 89 2.37 -22.08 2.72
N ALA A 90 2.64 -20.85 3.14
CA ALA A 90 3.06 -20.56 4.52
C ALA A 90 2.00 -20.99 5.54
N TYR A 91 0.74 -20.66 5.29
CA TYR A 91 -0.39 -21.10 6.11
C TYR A 91 -0.44 -22.63 6.23
N ALA A 92 -0.35 -23.34 5.09
CA ALA A 92 -0.40 -24.79 5.08
C ALA A 92 0.81 -25.44 5.79
N PHE A 93 2.00 -24.84 5.64
CA PHE A 93 3.19 -25.29 6.33
C PHE A 93 3.05 -25.19 7.85
N ILE A 94 2.66 -24.00 8.34
CA ILE A 94 2.45 -23.76 9.77
C ILE A 94 1.39 -24.70 10.31
N LEU A 95 0.26 -24.85 9.61
CA LEU A 95 -0.80 -25.77 10.00
C LEU A 95 -0.32 -27.21 10.09
N THR A 96 0.50 -27.67 9.12
CA THR A 96 1.07 -29.03 9.12
C THR A 96 2.01 -29.26 10.30
N MET A 97 2.74 -28.21 10.74
CA MET A 97 3.64 -28.27 11.89
C MET A 97 2.89 -28.25 13.24
N THR A 98 1.77 -27.54 13.34
CA THR A 98 1.06 -27.31 14.61
C THR A 98 -0.09 -28.27 14.87
N SER A 99 -0.60 -28.99 13.88
CA SER A 99 -1.85 -29.80 13.92
C SER A 99 -1.83 -31.00 14.88
N LYS A 100 -0.84 -31.14 15.75
CA LYS A 100 -0.72 -32.27 16.69
C LYS A 100 -1.02 -31.94 18.16
N GLU A 101 -1.41 -30.72 18.51
CA GLU A 101 -1.50 -30.25 19.90
C GLU A 101 -2.95 -30.00 20.34
N GLY A 102 -3.69 -31.08 20.64
CA GLY A 102 -4.92 -31.03 21.48
C GLY A 102 -6.23 -30.90 20.72
N GLU A 103 -7.30 -31.16 21.44
CA GLU A 103 -8.71 -30.99 21.01
C GLU A 103 -9.39 -29.89 21.83
N GLY A 104 -10.35 -29.18 21.23
CA GLY A 104 -11.17 -28.17 21.88
C GLY A 104 -10.85 -26.72 21.56
N LEU A 105 -11.61 -25.80 22.13
CA LEU A 105 -11.55 -24.35 21.86
C LEU A 105 -10.16 -23.73 22.12
N LYS A 106 -9.46 -24.21 23.16
CA LYS A 106 -8.10 -23.72 23.48
C LYS A 106 -7.10 -24.08 22.40
N ALA A 107 -7.19 -25.28 21.83
CA ALA A 107 -6.33 -25.71 20.73
C ALA A 107 -6.57 -24.88 19.47
N VAL A 108 -7.84 -24.65 19.11
CA VAL A 108 -8.21 -23.82 17.94
C VAL A 108 -7.75 -22.36 18.12
N ALA A 109 -7.88 -21.79 19.33
CA ALA A 109 -7.40 -20.44 19.61
C ALA A 109 -5.87 -20.34 19.55
N SER A 110 -5.17 -21.32 20.11
CA SER A 110 -3.70 -21.41 20.05
C SER A 110 -3.22 -21.56 18.60
N GLU A 111 -3.87 -22.42 17.82
CA GLU A 111 -3.57 -22.63 16.40
C GLU A 111 -3.77 -21.32 15.59
N SER A 112 -4.88 -20.62 15.80
CA SER A 112 -5.15 -19.32 15.16
C SER A 112 -4.08 -18.29 15.48
N LEU A 113 -3.62 -18.22 16.73
CA LEU A 113 -2.55 -17.32 17.16
C LEU A 113 -1.21 -17.68 16.49
N VAL A 114 -0.82 -18.95 16.53
CA VAL A 114 0.44 -19.43 15.94
C VAL A 114 0.47 -19.18 14.43
N ILE A 115 -0.64 -19.45 13.73
CA ILE A 115 -0.75 -19.17 12.30
C ILE A 115 -0.60 -17.66 12.03
N SER A 116 -1.35 -16.83 12.76
CA SER A 116 -1.34 -15.38 12.54
C SER A 116 0.04 -14.76 12.79
N LEU A 117 0.71 -15.18 13.85
CA LEU A 117 2.07 -14.72 14.15
C LEU A 117 3.11 -15.32 13.19
N GLY A 118 2.94 -16.58 12.80
CA GLY A 118 3.86 -17.26 11.89
C GLY A 118 3.86 -16.68 10.47
N ILE A 119 2.71 -16.19 9.99
CA ILE A 119 2.63 -15.55 8.66
C ILE A 119 2.97 -14.05 8.70
N LEU A 120 3.14 -13.44 9.89
CA LEU A 120 3.36 -12.00 10.06
C LEU A 120 4.53 -11.43 9.23
N PRO A 121 5.73 -12.07 9.14
CA PRO A 121 6.81 -11.55 8.30
C PRO A 121 6.44 -11.52 6.81
N ILE A 122 5.71 -12.52 6.35
CA ILE A 122 5.27 -12.61 4.96
C ILE A 122 4.19 -11.55 4.68
N LEU A 123 3.25 -11.34 5.61
CA LEU A 123 2.27 -10.26 5.52
C LEU A 123 2.96 -8.90 5.49
N SER A 124 3.94 -8.68 6.36
CA SER A 124 4.73 -7.44 6.38
C SER A 124 5.49 -7.21 5.07
N PHE A 125 6.01 -8.28 4.45
CA PHE A 125 6.71 -8.20 3.17
C PHE A 125 5.80 -7.80 2.00
N TYR A 126 4.58 -8.34 1.94
CA TYR A 126 3.65 -8.06 0.83
C TYR A 126 2.74 -6.85 1.06
N PHE A 127 2.32 -6.61 2.29
CA PHE A 127 1.29 -5.60 2.62
C PHE A 127 1.79 -4.50 3.55
N ALA A 128 2.98 -4.67 4.15
CA ALA A 128 3.61 -3.74 5.09
C ALA A 128 2.78 -3.45 6.36
N GLU A 129 1.64 -4.13 6.54
CA GLU A 129 0.73 -3.91 7.65
C GLU A 129 0.13 -5.22 8.18
N PHE A 130 -0.36 -5.16 9.42
CA PHE A 130 -1.05 -6.25 10.08
C PHE A 130 -2.22 -5.73 10.91
N GLN A 131 -3.40 -6.35 10.77
CA GLN A 131 -4.55 -6.03 11.57
C GLN A 131 -4.66 -6.99 12.77
N PRO A 132 -4.36 -6.55 14.02
CA PRO A 132 -4.41 -7.45 15.20
C PRO A 132 -5.78 -8.09 15.43
N TRP A 133 -6.85 -7.35 15.14
CA TRP A 133 -8.22 -7.86 15.21
C TRP A 133 -8.46 -9.06 14.29
N SER A 134 -7.65 -9.23 13.24
CA SER A 134 -7.77 -10.38 12.33
C SER A 134 -7.61 -11.73 13.04
N ILE A 135 -6.84 -11.79 14.13
CA ILE A 135 -6.67 -13.02 14.93
C ILE A 135 -8.02 -13.47 15.51
N LEU A 136 -8.68 -12.56 16.23
CA LEU A 136 -9.99 -12.82 16.83
C LEU A 136 -11.08 -13.02 15.77
N LEU A 137 -11.07 -12.16 14.75
CA LEU A 137 -12.06 -12.22 13.66
C LEU A 137 -11.92 -13.50 12.84
N THR A 138 -10.70 -13.97 12.57
CA THR A 138 -10.46 -15.23 11.87
C THR A 138 -11.05 -16.40 12.67
N PHE A 139 -10.87 -16.41 13.99
CA PHE A 139 -11.47 -17.42 14.87
C PHE A 139 -13.02 -17.40 14.80
N ILE A 140 -13.62 -16.23 14.99
CA ILE A 140 -15.10 -16.06 14.99
C ILE A 140 -15.68 -16.38 13.61
N PHE A 141 -15.13 -15.77 12.56
CA PHE A 141 -15.64 -15.96 11.20
C PHE A 141 -15.39 -17.35 10.66
N SER A 142 -14.31 -18.01 11.05
CA SER A 142 -14.05 -19.40 10.69
C SER A 142 -15.21 -20.31 11.11
N PHE A 143 -15.64 -20.16 12.37
CA PHE A 143 -16.78 -20.91 12.90
C PHE A 143 -18.10 -20.53 12.21
N LEU A 144 -18.34 -19.23 12.02
CA LEU A 144 -19.54 -18.72 11.37
C LEU A 144 -19.64 -19.19 9.91
N PHE A 145 -18.51 -19.17 9.17
CA PHE A 145 -18.47 -19.61 7.78
C PHE A 145 -18.77 -21.10 7.63
N ASP A 146 -18.14 -21.95 8.44
CA ASP A 146 -18.31 -23.39 8.32
C ASP A 146 -19.71 -23.87 8.78
N LEU A 147 -20.26 -23.24 9.82
CA LEU A 147 -21.55 -23.66 10.39
C LEU A 147 -22.76 -23.04 9.68
N THR A 148 -22.67 -21.78 9.23
CA THR A 148 -23.83 -21.02 8.74
C THR A 148 -23.67 -20.68 7.25
N PHE A 149 -22.59 -20.05 6.84
CA PHE A 149 -22.44 -19.46 5.52
C PHE A 149 -22.37 -20.51 4.41
N LEU A 150 -21.48 -21.50 4.53
CA LEU A 150 -21.30 -22.53 3.52
C LEU A 150 -22.51 -23.44 3.34
N PRO A 151 -23.17 -23.92 4.42
CA PRO A 151 -24.42 -24.64 4.28
C PRO A 151 -25.53 -23.82 3.62
N LEU A 152 -25.72 -22.56 4.07
CA LEU A 152 -26.75 -21.67 3.54
C LEU A 152 -26.54 -21.39 2.05
N LEU A 153 -25.32 -21.04 1.63
CA LEU A 153 -24.96 -20.83 0.22
C LEU A 153 -25.20 -22.09 -0.61
N SER A 154 -24.89 -23.29 -0.05
CA SER A 154 -25.10 -24.56 -0.74
C SER A 154 -26.60 -24.84 -0.95
N ILE A 155 -27.41 -24.57 0.05
CA ILE A 155 -28.88 -24.71 -0.02
C ILE A 155 -29.47 -23.72 -1.03
N LEU A 156 -29.05 -22.44 -0.97
CA LEU A 156 -29.50 -21.41 -1.89
C LEU A 156 -29.10 -21.69 -3.33
N PHE A 157 -27.91 -22.22 -3.54
CA PHE A 157 -27.45 -22.63 -4.87
C PHE A 157 -28.34 -23.71 -5.46
N VAL A 158 -28.70 -24.74 -4.68
CA VAL A 158 -29.61 -25.80 -5.11
C VAL A 158 -31.01 -25.25 -5.36
N LEU A 159 -31.54 -24.43 -4.44
CA LEU A 159 -32.87 -23.82 -4.57
C LEU A 159 -32.97 -22.86 -5.76
N SER A 160 -31.89 -22.20 -6.15
CA SER A 160 -31.89 -21.28 -7.30
C SER A 160 -32.21 -21.97 -8.64
N PHE A 161 -32.00 -23.29 -8.74
CA PHE A 161 -32.42 -24.08 -9.90
C PHE A 161 -33.94 -24.38 -9.91
N LEU A 162 -34.60 -24.32 -8.73
CA LEU A 162 -36.01 -24.63 -8.59
C LEU A 162 -36.89 -23.38 -8.56
N TYR A 163 -36.38 -22.29 -8.00
CA TYR A 163 -37.11 -21.03 -7.85
C TYR A 163 -36.16 -19.82 -7.74
N PRO A 164 -36.44 -18.68 -8.38
CA PRO A 164 -35.63 -17.48 -8.20
C PRO A 164 -35.79 -16.91 -6.79
N VAL A 165 -34.88 -17.22 -5.90
CA VAL A 165 -34.96 -16.93 -4.45
C VAL A 165 -34.42 -15.53 -4.14
N ILE A 166 -34.99 -14.51 -4.77
CA ILE A 166 -34.58 -13.09 -4.55
C ILE A 166 -34.83 -12.65 -3.09
N GLN A 167 -35.81 -13.27 -2.41
CA GLN A 167 -36.25 -12.85 -1.08
C GLN A 167 -35.27 -13.19 0.07
N LEU A 168 -34.23 -13.99 -0.16
CA LEU A 168 -33.25 -14.36 0.87
C LEU A 168 -31.99 -13.45 0.90
N ASN A 169 -31.90 -12.46 0.04
CA ASN A 169 -30.79 -11.49 0.04
C ASN A 169 -30.64 -10.75 1.38
N PHE A 170 -31.74 -10.57 2.13
CA PHE A 170 -31.69 -9.90 3.42
C PHE A 170 -30.72 -10.56 4.42
N ILE A 171 -30.51 -11.88 4.33
CA ILE A 171 -29.58 -12.61 5.20
C ILE A 171 -28.15 -12.19 4.88
N PHE A 172 -27.81 -12.06 3.59
CA PHE A 172 -26.47 -11.60 3.16
C PHE A 172 -26.27 -10.12 3.47
N GLU A 173 -27.27 -9.29 3.29
CA GLU A 173 -27.24 -7.87 3.65
C GLU A 173 -27.03 -7.68 5.17
N TRP A 174 -27.72 -8.48 5.99
CA TRP A 174 -27.53 -8.48 7.44
C TRP A 174 -26.12 -8.91 7.84
N LEU A 175 -25.59 -9.97 7.23
CA LEU A 175 -24.21 -10.43 7.45
C LEU A 175 -23.19 -9.40 7.00
N GLU A 176 -23.40 -8.78 5.84
CA GLU A 176 -22.58 -7.66 5.37
C GLU A 176 -22.63 -6.48 6.34
N GLY A 177 -23.82 -6.18 6.89
CA GLY A 177 -24.01 -5.18 7.94
C GLY A 177 -23.16 -5.45 9.19
N ILE A 178 -23.12 -6.70 9.66
CA ILE A 178 -22.28 -7.12 10.78
C ILE A 178 -20.79 -6.91 10.44
N ILE A 179 -20.36 -7.36 9.26
CA ILE A 179 -18.95 -7.21 8.82
C ILE A 179 -18.58 -5.72 8.76
N ARG A 180 -19.44 -4.88 8.22
CA ARG A 180 -19.23 -3.43 8.16
C ARG A 180 -19.13 -2.81 9.55
N LEU A 181 -20.03 -3.18 10.47
CA LEU A 181 -20.00 -2.69 11.85
C LEU A 181 -18.71 -3.10 12.57
N VAL A 182 -18.28 -4.34 12.42
CA VAL A 182 -17.02 -4.83 12.99
C VAL A 182 -15.83 -4.11 12.36
N SER A 183 -15.86 -3.85 11.05
CA SER A 183 -14.78 -3.11 10.37
C SER A 183 -14.66 -1.66 10.82
N GLN A 184 -15.76 -1.03 11.24
CA GLN A 184 -15.76 0.33 11.80
C GLN A 184 -15.17 0.39 13.22
N VAL A 185 -15.38 -0.66 14.01
CA VAL A 185 -14.84 -0.77 15.38
C VAL A 185 -13.37 -1.18 15.36
N ALA A 186 -12.94 -1.89 14.31
CA ALA A 186 -11.55 -2.31 14.18
C ALA A 186 -10.63 -1.08 14.07
N SER A 187 -9.67 -0.98 14.99
CA SER A 187 -8.62 0.05 14.93
C SER A 187 -7.84 -0.01 13.62
N ARG A 188 -7.16 1.08 13.26
CA ARG A 188 -6.27 1.10 12.10
C ARG A 188 -5.23 -0.03 12.21
N PRO A 189 -4.84 -0.67 11.07
CA PRO A 189 -3.83 -1.72 11.09
C PRO A 189 -2.48 -1.20 11.60
N LEU A 190 -1.72 -2.08 12.23
CA LEU A 190 -0.33 -1.78 12.62
C LEU A 190 0.54 -1.79 11.36
N VAL A 191 1.22 -0.69 11.10
CA VAL A 191 2.16 -0.58 9.98
C VAL A 191 3.54 -0.98 10.47
N PHE A 192 4.11 -2.01 9.86
CA PHE A 192 5.45 -2.52 10.17
C PHE A 192 6.51 -2.08 9.16
N GLY A 193 6.09 -1.65 7.96
CA GLY A 193 6.97 -1.46 6.84
C GLY A 193 7.29 -2.77 6.11
N GLN A 194 7.94 -2.65 4.97
CA GLN A 194 8.35 -3.79 4.14
C GLN A 194 9.80 -4.18 4.47
N PRO A 195 10.04 -5.37 5.07
CA PRO A 195 11.40 -5.84 5.31
C PRO A 195 12.11 -6.09 3.98
N ASN A 196 13.40 -5.81 3.91
CA ASN A 196 14.21 -6.27 2.79
C ASN A 196 14.36 -7.82 2.85
N THR A 197 14.83 -8.42 1.76
CA THR A 197 14.91 -9.88 1.62
C THR A 197 15.73 -10.53 2.74
N TRP A 198 16.84 -9.93 3.15
CA TRP A 198 17.68 -10.45 4.21
C TRP A 198 16.99 -10.40 5.57
N LEU A 199 16.32 -9.29 5.86
CA LEU A 199 15.57 -9.11 7.09
C LEU A 199 14.36 -10.07 7.16
N LEU A 200 13.69 -10.30 6.03
CA LEU A 200 12.63 -11.31 5.93
C LEU A 200 13.16 -12.72 6.26
N ILE A 201 14.31 -13.10 5.69
CA ILE A 201 14.94 -14.41 5.97
C ILE A 201 15.27 -14.53 7.47
N LEU A 202 15.87 -13.49 8.06
CA LEU A 202 16.18 -13.48 9.50
C LEU A 202 14.92 -13.60 10.37
N LEU A 203 13.85 -12.89 10.01
CA LEU A 203 12.56 -12.99 10.70
C LEU A 203 11.96 -14.40 10.62
N LEU A 204 12.01 -15.04 9.45
CA LEU A 204 11.50 -16.39 9.25
C LEU A 204 12.32 -17.42 10.04
N ILE A 205 13.66 -17.32 10.03
CA ILE A 205 14.55 -18.18 10.83
C ILE A 205 14.27 -17.97 12.32
N SER A 206 14.15 -16.72 12.77
CA SER A 206 13.86 -16.40 14.16
C SER A 206 12.52 -16.99 14.63
N LEU A 207 11.49 -16.95 13.79
CA LEU A 207 10.20 -17.57 14.10
C LEU A 207 10.25 -19.10 14.14
N ALA A 208 11.03 -19.74 13.26
CA ALA A 208 11.25 -21.18 13.34
C ALA A 208 11.93 -21.57 14.67
N LEU A 209 12.91 -20.78 15.11
CA LEU A 209 13.59 -20.99 16.41
C LEU A 209 12.65 -20.77 17.60
N VAL A 210 11.59 -19.96 17.51
CA VAL A 210 10.58 -19.83 18.58
C VAL A 210 9.96 -21.19 18.88
N TYR A 211 9.64 -21.99 17.86
CA TYR A 211 9.07 -23.32 18.04
C TYR A 211 10.03 -24.27 18.78
N ASP A 212 11.31 -24.27 18.42
CA ASP A 212 12.32 -25.13 19.04
C ASP A 212 12.63 -24.71 20.48
N LEU A 213 12.70 -23.41 20.74
CA LEU A 213 13.10 -22.85 22.04
C LEU A 213 11.93 -22.64 23.01
N ARG A 214 10.69 -23.00 22.63
CA ARG A 214 9.46 -22.75 23.42
C ARG A 214 9.51 -23.28 24.87
N LYS A 215 10.31 -24.31 25.15
CA LYS A 215 10.49 -24.89 26.49
C LYS A 215 11.47 -24.11 27.36
N ASN A 216 12.31 -23.23 26.79
CA ASN A 216 13.31 -22.47 27.53
C ASN A 216 12.95 -20.98 27.56
N ILE A 217 12.28 -20.57 28.65
CA ILE A 217 11.73 -19.21 28.75
C ILE A 217 12.78 -18.12 28.57
N LYS A 218 14.02 -18.29 29.08
CA LYS A 218 15.08 -17.30 28.95
C LYS A 218 15.50 -17.09 27.50
N LYS A 219 15.74 -18.19 26.76
CA LYS A 219 16.10 -18.13 25.35
C LYS A 219 14.95 -17.61 24.51
N LEU A 220 13.71 -17.99 24.83
CA LEU A 220 12.51 -17.50 24.17
C LEU A 220 12.36 -15.98 24.32
N THR A 221 12.57 -15.44 25.54
CA THR A 221 12.50 -13.98 25.78
C THR A 221 13.53 -13.23 24.94
N VAL A 222 14.78 -13.70 24.92
CA VAL A 222 15.84 -13.08 24.10
C VAL A 222 15.46 -13.11 22.61
N LEU A 223 14.91 -14.22 22.13
CA LEU A 223 14.48 -14.36 20.73
C LEU A 223 13.30 -13.44 20.41
N CYS A 224 12.32 -13.30 21.30
CA CYS A 224 11.20 -12.36 21.12
C CYS A 224 11.70 -10.90 21.09
N LEU A 225 12.67 -10.53 21.91
CA LEU A 225 13.29 -9.21 21.86
C LEU A 225 14.02 -8.98 20.52
N LEU A 226 14.75 -10.00 20.03
CA LEU A 226 15.38 -9.93 18.70
C LEU A 226 14.37 -9.72 17.60
N ILE A 227 13.29 -10.51 17.57
CA ILE A 227 12.20 -10.38 16.56
C ILE A 227 11.59 -8.99 16.62
N THR A 228 11.29 -8.49 17.82
CA THR A 228 10.77 -7.13 18.01
C THR A 228 11.75 -6.08 17.48
N GLY A 229 13.04 -6.22 17.76
CA GLY A 229 14.09 -5.32 17.25
C GLY A 229 14.16 -5.33 15.71
N LEU A 230 14.07 -6.52 15.09
CA LEU A 230 14.05 -6.65 13.64
C LEU A 230 12.82 -5.95 13.00
N PHE A 231 11.64 -6.08 13.61
CA PHE A 231 10.45 -5.35 13.15
C PHE A 231 10.57 -3.84 13.35
N LEU A 232 11.16 -3.38 14.45
CA LEU A 232 11.42 -1.95 14.69
C LEU A 232 12.39 -1.38 13.65
N LEU A 233 13.43 -2.11 13.26
CA LEU A 233 14.34 -1.71 12.19
C LEU A 233 13.65 -1.62 10.82
N THR A 234 12.66 -2.48 10.57
CA THR A 234 11.83 -2.37 9.36
C THR A 234 10.98 -1.11 9.36
N LYS A 235 10.36 -0.82 10.50
CA LYS A 235 9.45 0.32 10.68
C LYS A 235 10.18 1.66 10.67
N HIS A 236 11.37 1.71 11.28
CA HIS A 236 12.18 2.93 11.45
C HIS A 236 13.55 2.74 10.80
N PRO A 237 13.65 2.83 9.46
CA PRO A 237 14.95 2.79 8.79
C PRO A 237 15.80 3.98 9.26
N LEU A 238 17.06 3.69 9.56
CA LEU A 238 18.04 4.66 10.09
C LEU A 238 18.65 5.48 8.94
N GLU A 239 17.81 6.13 8.15
CA GLU A 239 18.25 6.97 7.01
C GLU A 239 17.25 8.12 6.79
N ASN A 240 17.78 9.26 6.31
CA ASN A 240 16.95 10.33 5.79
C ASN A 240 16.44 9.95 4.40
N GLU A 241 15.24 10.42 4.05
CA GLU A 241 14.59 10.09 2.79
C GLU A 241 13.84 11.28 2.22
N ILE A 242 14.07 11.59 0.93
CA ILE A 242 13.22 12.45 0.11
C ILE A 242 12.81 11.66 -1.11
N THR A 243 11.52 11.45 -1.34
CA THR A 243 11.05 10.68 -2.48
C THR A 243 9.97 11.44 -3.24
N MET A 244 10.22 11.70 -4.53
CA MET A 244 9.20 12.11 -5.47
C MET A 244 8.50 10.87 -6.01
N LEU A 245 7.22 10.72 -5.70
CA LEU A 245 6.43 9.52 -5.97
C LEU A 245 5.83 9.52 -7.38
N ASP A 246 5.75 8.34 -7.99
CA ASP A 246 4.97 8.14 -9.22
C ASP A 246 3.48 7.98 -8.85
N VAL A 247 2.79 9.09 -8.74
CA VAL A 247 1.34 9.14 -8.53
C VAL A 247 0.56 9.25 -9.84
N GLY A 248 1.20 8.96 -10.97
CA GLY A 248 0.66 9.21 -12.30
C GLY A 248 0.68 10.70 -12.64
N GLN A 249 -0.41 11.23 -13.22
CA GLN A 249 -0.51 12.67 -13.41
C GLN A 249 -0.86 13.33 -12.09
N GLY A 250 0.04 14.12 -11.54
CA GLY A 250 -0.05 14.80 -10.25
C GLY A 250 1.28 14.86 -9.54
N GLU A 251 1.27 15.34 -8.32
CA GLU A 251 2.46 15.54 -7.50
C GLU A 251 2.30 14.95 -6.11
N SER A 252 3.34 14.30 -5.63
CA SER A 252 3.49 13.95 -4.22
C SER A 252 4.96 13.74 -3.90
N ILE A 253 5.45 14.42 -2.85
CA ILE A 253 6.84 14.32 -2.40
C ILE A 253 6.84 13.99 -0.91
N PHE A 254 7.47 12.89 -0.57
CA PHE A 254 7.59 12.41 0.80
C PHE A 254 8.97 12.73 1.37
N LEU A 255 8.99 13.32 2.57
CA LEU A 255 10.21 13.61 3.34
C LEU A 255 10.12 12.90 4.68
N ARG A 256 11.17 12.21 5.07
CA ARG A 256 11.30 11.58 6.39
C ARG A 256 12.74 11.65 6.88
N ASP A 257 12.93 12.13 8.10
CA ASP A 257 14.24 12.13 8.75
C ASP A 257 14.48 10.86 9.59
N VAL A 258 15.72 10.71 10.06
CA VAL A 258 16.13 9.58 10.91
C VAL A 258 15.38 9.50 12.23
N THR A 259 14.78 10.59 12.71
CA THR A 259 13.96 10.60 13.94
C THR A 259 12.57 10.05 13.71
N GLY A 260 12.21 9.83 12.43
CA GLY A 260 10.90 9.37 12.01
C GLY A 260 9.89 10.48 11.79
N LYS A 261 10.30 11.76 11.83
CA LYS A 261 9.43 12.89 11.45
C LYS A 261 9.12 12.83 9.97
N THR A 262 7.85 13.06 9.62
CA THR A 262 7.33 12.93 8.26
C THR A 262 6.67 14.22 7.79
N ILE A 263 7.06 14.66 6.59
CA ILE A 263 6.37 15.72 5.84
C ILE A 263 5.96 15.14 4.49
N LEU A 264 4.72 15.35 4.11
CA LEU A 264 4.22 15.01 2.78
C LEU A 264 3.83 16.31 2.06
N ILE A 265 4.37 16.52 0.88
CA ILE A 265 4.03 17.66 0.02
C ILE A 265 3.15 17.11 -1.10
N ASP A 266 1.89 17.55 -1.14
CA ASP A 266 0.84 17.12 -2.03
C ASP A 266 0.49 15.61 -1.96
N VAL A 267 -0.69 15.24 -2.42
CA VAL A 267 -1.23 13.89 -2.32
C VAL A 267 -1.55 13.26 -3.68
N GLY A 268 -1.31 14.00 -4.75
CA GLY A 268 -1.73 13.60 -6.08
C GLY A 268 -3.25 13.71 -6.27
N GLY A 269 -3.74 13.06 -7.29
CA GLY A 269 -5.14 13.02 -7.66
C GLY A 269 -5.31 12.88 -9.15
N LYS A 270 -6.54 12.83 -9.63
CA LYS A 270 -6.82 12.81 -11.07
C LYS A 270 -7.07 14.24 -11.54
N ALA A 271 -6.33 14.67 -12.54
CA ALA A 271 -6.67 15.86 -13.30
C ALA A 271 -8.12 15.74 -13.81
N GLU A 272 -8.90 16.83 -13.72
CA GLU A 272 -10.28 16.82 -14.13
C GLU A 272 -10.44 16.35 -15.58
N SER A 273 -11.31 15.38 -15.79
CA SER A 273 -11.71 14.97 -17.13
C SER A 273 -12.77 15.94 -17.61
N TYR A 274 -12.44 16.80 -18.58
CA TYR A 274 -13.37 17.72 -19.23
C TYR A 274 -14.57 17.04 -19.93
N LYS A 275 -14.59 15.70 -20.03
CA LYS A 275 -15.76 14.96 -20.50
C LYS A 275 -16.60 14.56 -19.30
N LYS A 276 -17.84 15.13 -19.22
CA LYS A 276 -18.89 14.63 -18.32
C LYS A 276 -19.16 13.16 -18.65
N ILE A 277 -18.54 12.26 -17.92
CA ILE A 277 -18.80 10.82 -17.99
C ILE A 277 -20.13 10.58 -17.26
N LYS A 278 -21.07 9.89 -17.90
CA LYS A 278 -22.34 9.53 -17.25
C LYS A 278 -22.06 8.63 -16.05
N LYS A 279 -22.80 8.78 -14.94
CA LYS A 279 -22.60 8.03 -13.68
C LYS A 279 -22.42 6.50 -13.88
N TRP A 280 -23.13 5.91 -14.84
CA TRP A 280 -23.03 4.48 -15.16
C TRP A 280 -21.73 4.09 -15.90
N GLN A 281 -21.01 5.07 -16.44
CA GLN A 281 -19.72 4.88 -17.11
C GLN A 281 -18.54 5.11 -16.15
N GLU A 282 -18.79 5.60 -14.95
CA GLU A 282 -17.79 5.70 -13.91
C GLU A 282 -17.41 4.27 -13.46
N LYS A 283 -16.35 3.72 -14.07
CA LYS A 283 -15.70 2.57 -13.48
C LYS A 283 -15.24 2.98 -12.08
N MET A 284 -15.50 2.14 -11.07
CA MET A 284 -14.87 2.26 -9.76
C MET A 284 -13.35 2.16 -9.94
N THR A 285 -12.71 3.26 -10.25
CA THR A 285 -11.26 3.30 -10.43
C THR A 285 -10.64 3.61 -9.08
N THR A 286 -9.77 2.73 -8.62
CA THR A 286 -8.91 3.01 -7.47
C THR A 286 -8.18 4.33 -7.68
N SER A 287 -8.13 5.16 -6.62
CA SER A 287 -7.41 6.43 -6.66
C SER A 287 -5.91 6.22 -6.90
N ASN A 288 -5.21 7.26 -7.34
CA ASN A 288 -3.75 7.18 -7.49
C ASN A 288 -3.08 6.97 -6.14
N ALA A 289 -3.61 7.61 -5.07
CA ALA A 289 -3.12 7.39 -3.72
C ALA A 289 -3.26 5.91 -3.28
N GLN A 290 -4.40 5.28 -3.52
CA GLN A 290 -4.60 3.86 -3.18
C GLN A 290 -3.69 2.92 -3.99
N ARG A 291 -3.32 3.31 -5.21
CA ARG A 291 -2.50 2.48 -6.10
C ARG A 291 -1.01 2.58 -5.81
N SER A 292 -0.49 3.75 -5.49
CA SER A 292 0.94 4.00 -5.36
C SER A 292 1.33 4.66 -4.04
N LEU A 293 0.74 5.80 -3.68
CA LEU A 293 1.17 6.61 -2.54
C LEU A 293 0.98 5.90 -1.19
N ILE A 294 -0.23 5.39 -0.91
CA ILE A 294 -0.52 4.70 0.35
C ILE A 294 0.31 3.42 0.52
N PRO A 295 0.40 2.53 -0.48
CA PRO A 295 1.28 1.36 -0.40
C PRO A 295 2.75 1.73 -0.19
N TYR A 296 3.25 2.76 -0.88
CA TYR A 296 4.62 3.22 -0.69
C TYR A 296 4.87 3.68 0.75
N LEU A 297 4.05 4.59 1.28
CA LEU A 297 4.22 5.09 2.65
C LEU A 297 4.15 3.94 3.68
N LYS A 298 3.21 3.00 3.52
CA LYS A 298 3.12 1.82 4.37
C LYS A 298 4.37 0.95 4.25
N SER A 299 4.89 0.74 3.05
CA SER A 299 6.13 -0.03 2.83
C SER A 299 7.34 0.59 3.53
N ARG A 300 7.32 1.92 3.70
CA ARG A 300 8.34 2.67 4.44
C ARG A 300 8.08 2.74 5.95
N GLY A 301 7.09 2.01 6.48
CA GLY A 301 6.76 1.96 7.90
C GLY A 301 6.02 3.19 8.43
N VAL A 302 5.53 4.05 7.54
CA VAL A 302 4.79 5.27 7.92
C VAL A 302 3.42 4.87 8.44
N ALA A 303 3.15 5.17 9.72
CA ALA A 303 1.84 4.96 10.34
C ALA A 303 1.04 6.26 10.51
N LYS A 304 1.73 7.40 10.51
CA LYS A 304 1.16 8.74 10.60
C LYS A 304 1.95 9.71 9.73
N ILE A 305 1.33 10.79 9.32
CA ILE A 305 1.97 11.93 8.63
C ILE A 305 1.93 13.09 9.62
N ASP A 306 3.10 13.59 10.02
CA ASP A 306 3.15 14.69 11.00
C ASP A 306 2.64 15.99 10.38
N GLN A 307 3.07 16.30 9.15
CA GLN A 307 2.67 17.50 8.42
C GLN A 307 2.38 17.17 6.96
N LEU A 308 1.21 17.59 6.49
CA LEU A 308 0.81 17.51 5.08
C LEU A 308 0.75 18.92 4.51
N ILE A 309 1.61 19.24 3.55
CA ILE A 309 1.65 20.51 2.86
C ILE A 309 0.89 20.36 1.55
N LEU A 310 -0.13 21.19 1.30
CA LEU A 310 -0.83 21.28 0.03
C LEU A 310 -0.38 22.57 -0.66
N THR A 311 0.35 22.40 -1.76
CA THR A 311 1.01 23.54 -2.42
C THR A 311 0.06 24.48 -3.12
N ASN A 312 -1.02 23.93 -3.69
CA ASN A 312 -2.07 24.66 -4.38
C ASN A 312 -3.44 23.95 -4.24
N THR A 313 -4.45 24.35 -5.02
CA THR A 313 -5.82 23.81 -4.94
C THR A 313 -6.18 22.87 -6.10
N ASP A 314 -5.27 22.62 -7.04
CA ASP A 314 -5.52 21.83 -8.23
C ASP A 314 -5.72 20.33 -7.88
N LYS A 315 -6.67 19.68 -8.55
CA LYS A 315 -7.01 18.29 -8.29
C LYS A 315 -5.85 17.31 -8.48
N GLU A 316 -4.85 17.65 -9.26
CA GLU A 316 -3.62 16.85 -9.43
C GLU A 316 -2.66 16.93 -8.22
N HIS A 317 -2.92 17.85 -7.28
CA HIS A 317 -2.18 18.02 -6.02
C HIS A 317 -2.99 17.60 -4.80
N VAL A 318 -4.32 17.85 -4.80
CA VAL A 318 -5.16 17.65 -3.61
C VAL A 318 -6.26 16.60 -3.80
N GLY A 319 -6.43 16.06 -5.00
CA GLY A 319 -7.59 15.23 -5.36
C GLY A 319 -7.74 13.95 -4.55
N ASP A 320 -6.67 13.39 -4.02
CA ASP A 320 -6.68 12.17 -3.21
C ASP A 320 -6.61 12.47 -1.68
N LEU A 321 -6.89 13.72 -1.25
CA LEU A 321 -6.83 14.15 0.16
C LEU A 321 -7.71 13.30 1.07
N SER A 322 -8.95 13.02 0.66
CA SER A 322 -9.90 12.20 1.42
C SER A 322 -9.36 10.78 1.64
N GLU A 323 -8.76 10.17 0.61
CA GLU A 323 -8.20 8.83 0.71
C GLU A 323 -6.98 8.79 1.65
N MET A 324 -6.15 9.83 1.61
CA MET A 324 -4.98 9.94 2.49
C MET A 324 -5.37 10.11 3.95
N THR A 325 -6.33 10.97 4.27
CA THR A 325 -6.79 11.19 5.66
C THR A 325 -7.56 10.00 6.24
N LYS A 326 -8.20 9.19 5.39
CA LYS A 326 -8.76 7.89 5.79
C LYS A 326 -7.68 6.88 6.11
N ALA A 327 -6.62 6.81 5.28
CA ALA A 327 -5.55 5.82 5.43
C ALA A 327 -4.58 6.13 6.57
N PHE A 328 -4.26 7.41 6.78
CA PHE A 328 -3.28 7.86 7.78
C PHE A 328 -3.87 8.87 8.76
N HIS A 329 -3.30 8.89 9.96
CA HIS A 329 -3.49 10.04 10.85
C HIS A 329 -2.58 11.17 10.37
N VAL A 330 -3.17 12.32 10.02
CA VAL A 330 -2.45 13.52 9.64
C VAL A 330 -2.47 14.49 10.83
N GLY A 331 -1.30 14.90 11.30
CA GLY A 331 -1.17 15.78 12.47
C GLY A 331 -1.69 17.19 12.19
N GLU A 332 -1.22 17.79 11.10
CA GLU A 332 -1.73 19.06 10.60
C GLU A 332 -1.64 19.16 9.08
N ILE A 333 -2.56 19.90 8.48
CA ILE A 333 -2.54 20.26 7.06
C ILE A 333 -2.11 21.72 6.94
N LEU A 334 -1.09 21.94 6.11
CA LEU A 334 -0.47 23.24 5.88
C LEU A 334 -0.82 23.71 4.46
N VAL A 335 -1.35 24.92 4.34
CA VAL A 335 -1.83 25.45 3.06
C VAL A 335 -1.40 26.91 2.86
N SER A 336 -1.41 27.40 1.62
CA SER A 336 -1.28 28.83 1.36
C SER A 336 -2.50 29.57 1.92
N LYS A 337 -2.30 30.77 2.51
CA LYS A 337 -3.41 31.63 2.92
C LYS A 337 -4.34 31.97 1.74
N ASN A 338 -3.78 32.11 0.54
CA ASN A 338 -4.55 32.41 -0.66
C ASN A 338 -5.46 31.26 -1.11
N SER A 339 -5.00 29.99 -0.93
CA SER A 339 -5.79 28.79 -1.24
C SER A 339 -7.10 28.71 -0.46
N LEU A 340 -7.16 29.31 0.76
CA LEU A 340 -8.38 29.35 1.57
C LEU A 340 -9.49 30.26 1.02
N LYS A 341 -9.26 30.97 -0.08
CA LYS A 341 -10.29 31.71 -0.81
C LYS A 341 -11.15 30.81 -1.69
N GLN A 342 -10.64 29.63 -2.05
CA GLN A 342 -11.33 28.65 -2.89
C GLN A 342 -12.33 27.84 -2.07
N LYS A 343 -13.62 28.09 -2.25
CA LYS A 343 -14.71 27.51 -1.43
C LYS A 343 -14.74 25.98 -1.49
N GLU A 344 -14.53 25.39 -2.67
CA GLU A 344 -14.52 23.93 -2.85
C GLU A 344 -13.37 23.28 -2.08
N PHE A 345 -12.18 23.88 -2.15
CA PHE A 345 -11.01 23.41 -1.42
C PHE A 345 -11.22 23.50 0.11
N VAL A 346 -11.80 24.60 0.59
CA VAL A 346 -12.14 24.75 2.02
C VAL A 346 -13.13 23.68 2.47
N ALA A 347 -14.15 23.36 1.68
CA ALA A 347 -15.08 22.28 1.99
C ALA A 347 -14.39 20.91 2.06
N GLU A 348 -13.46 20.63 1.16
CA GLU A 348 -12.64 19.41 1.20
C GLU A 348 -11.78 19.34 2.47
N LEU A 349 -11.12 20.44 2.85
CA LEU A 349 -10.34 20.53 4.08
C LEU A 349 -11.18 20.26 5.33
N GLN A 350 -12.37 20.89 5.41
CA GLN A 350 -13.30 20.70 6.54
C GLN A 350 -13.75 19.22 6.67
N ALA A 351 -13.98 18.54 5.53
CA ALA A 351 -14.38 17.14 5.52
C ALA A 351 -13.30 16.19 6.11
N THR A 352 -12.04 16.61 6.16
CA THR A 352 -10.94 15.78 6.74
C THR A 352 -10.96 15.76 8.27
N GLN A 353 -11.59 16.71 8.93
CA GLN A 353 -11.58 16.91 10.39
C GLN A 353 -10.15 17.04 10.97
N THR A 354 -9.19 17.38 10.13
CA THR A 354 -7.77 17.56 10.51
C THR A 354 -7.50 19.02 10.78
N LYS A 355 -6.59 19.32 11.73
CA LYS A 355 -6.16 20.70 11.98
C LYS A 355 -5.54 21.30 10.73
N VAL A 356 -6.08 22.44 10.27
CA VAL A 356 -5.58 23.19 9.12
C VAL A 356 -4.94 24.49 9.60
N ARG A 357 -3.77 24.80 9.04
CA ARG A 357 -3.02 26.03 9.33
C ARG A 357 -2.50 26.65 8.03
N SER A 358 -2.63 27.97 7.91
CA SER A 358 -2.01 28.68 6.80
C SER A 358 -0.53 28.96 7.05
N MET A 359 0.27 28.82 6.00
CA MET A 359 1.68 29.17 5.99
C MET A 359 1.94 30.55 5.41
N ILE A 360 2.98 31.19 5.90
CA ILE A 360 3.45 32.50 5.41
C ILE A 360 4.91 32.41 4.98
N VAL A 361 5.34 33.32 4.12
CA VAL A 361 6.75 33.41 3.67
C VAL A 361 7.67 33.64 4.84
N GLY A 362 8.83 32.96 4.85
CA GLY A 362 9.81 32.96 5.92
C GLY A 362 9.50 31.98 7.05
N GLU A 363 8.36 31.29 6.99
CA GLU A 363 8.05 30.23 7.94
C GLU A 363 8.91 29.00 7.67
N ASN A 364 9.39 28.38 8.77
CA ASN A 364 10.34 27.28 8.75
C ASN A 364 9.75 26.03 9.41
N LEU A 365 9.85 24.89 8.72
CA LEU A 365 9.48 23.57 9.24
C LEU A 365 10.74 22.76 9.50
N PRO A 366 11.04 22.37 10.75
CA PRO A 366 12.25 21.61 11.07
C PRO A 366 12.17 20.19 10.51
N ILE A 367 13.20 19.77 9.76
CA ILE A 367 13.39 18.42 9.26
C ILE A 367 14.87 18.19 8.87
N PHE A 368 15.40 16.98 8.96
CA PHE A 368 16.78 16.59 8.64
C PHE A 368 17.87 17.35 9.42
N GLY A 369 17.57 17.78 10.64
CA GLY A 369 18.49 18.67 11.40
C GLY A 369 18.62 20.06 10.78
N SER A 370 17.76 20.42 9.83
CA SER A 370 17.70 21.68 9.08
C SER A 370 16.25 22.18 9.04
N GLN A 371 15.94 23.01 8.07
CA GLN A 371 14.62 23.63 7.93
C GLN A 371 14.15 23.61 6.47
N LEU A 372 12.84 23.39 6.29
CA LEU A 372 12.13 23.60 5.04
C LEU A 372 11.43 24.95 5.14
N GLU A 373 11.88 25.91 4.34
CA GLU A 373 11.44 27.31 4.34
C GLU A 373 10.42 27.58 3.26
N VAL A 374 9.43 28.43 3.55
CA VAL A 374 8.44 28.91 2.59
C VAL A 374 8.93 30.19 1.93
N LEU A 375 9.17 30.16 0.62
CA LEU A 375 9.65 31.30 -0.16
C LEU A 375 8.54 32.09 -0.86
N SER A 376 7.41 31.43 -1.20
CA SER A 376 6.26 32.02 -1.91
C SER A 376 4.94 31.36 -1.40
N PRO A 377 3.76 32.05 -1.53
CA PRO A 377 3.50 33.35 -2.15
C PRO A 377 3.75 34.53 -1.21
N ARG A 378 4.32 35.61 -1.74
CA ARG A 378 4.55 36.87 -0.99
C ARG A 378 3.37 37.83 -1.05
N LYS A 379 2.58 37.75 -2.09
CA LYS A 379 1.45 38.63 -2.32
C LYS A 379 0.11 37.92 -2.10
N MET A 380 -0.90 38.67 -1.75
CA MET A 380 -2.27 38.19 -1.71
C MET A 380 -2.77 38.00 -3.13
N GLY A 381 -2.98 36.77 -3.56
CA GLY A 381 -3.57 36.42 -4.84
C GLY A 381 -5.00 35.89 -4.70
N ASP A 382 -5.48 35.18 -5.71
CA ASP A 382 -6.81 34.56 -5.80
C ASP A 382 -6.83 33.05 -5.53
N GLY A 383 -5.66 32.44 -5.23
CA GLY A 383 -5.47 31.01 -5.04
C GLY A 383 -5.11 30.26 -6.34
N GLY A 384 -4.71 30.98 -7.41
CA GLY A 384 -4.25 30.40 -8.67
C GLY A 384 -2.81 29.88 -8.62
N HIS A 385 -2.25 29.56 -9.80
CA HIS A 385 -0.92 28.93 -9.92
C HIS A 385 0.23 29.76 -9.30
N ASP A 386 0.20 31.09 -9.42
CA ASP A 386 1.21 31.96 -8.81
C ASP A 386 1.11 32.05 -7.27
N ASP A 387 0.01 31.55 -6.69
CA ASP A 387 -0.20 31.46 -5.23
C ASP A 387 0.27 30.12 -4.65
N THR A 388 0.93 29.30 -5.44
CA THR A 388 1.49 28.02 -5.01
C THR A 388 2.56 28.22 -3.93
N LEU A 389 2.60 27.31 -2.95
CA LEU A 389 3.68 27.27 -1.97
C LEU A 389 4.97 26.83 -2.65
N VAL A 390 6.00 27.68 -2.60
CA VAL A 390 7.35 27.34 -3.01
C VAL A 390 8.16 27.07 -1.75
N LEU A 391 8.76 25.88 -1.70
CA LEU A 391 9.48 25.40 -0.52
C LEU A 391 10.97 25.20 -0.87
N TYR A 392 11.82 25.63 0.05
CA TYR A 392 13.26 25.53 -0.09
C TYR A 392 13.88 24.90 1.17
N GLY A 393 14.90 24.07 0.98
CA GLY A 393 15.64 23.53 2.11
C GLY A 393 17.06 23.11 1.72
N LYS A 394 18.00 23.40 2.61
CA LYS A 394 19.34 22.83 2.53
C LYS A 394 19.38 21.58 3.39
N PHE A 395 19.39 20.42 2.76
CA PHE A 395 19.34 19.12 3.42
C PHE A 395 20.59 18.34 3.12
N LEU A 396 21.34 17.97 4.16
CA LEU A 396 22.65 17.34 4.03
C LEU A 396 23.56 18.15 3.08
N ASP A 397 24.03 17.52 2.01
CA ASP A 397 24.95 18.10 1.04
C ASP A 397 24.29 18.87 -0.12
N LYS A 398 22.94 18.96 -0.17
CA LYS A 398 22.22 19.56 -1.32
C LYS A 398 21.12 20.55 -0.93
N GLN A 399 20.91 21.54 -1.80
CA GLN A 399 19.80 22.49 -1.73
C GLN A 399 18.67 22.03 -2.66
N PHE A 400 17.47 21.87 -2.10
CA PHE A 400 16.26 21.48 -2.81
C PHE A 400 15.31 22.66 -2.96
N LEU A 401 14.73 22.81 -4.14
CA LEU A 401 13.67 23.77 -4.42
C LEU A 401 12.45 23.05 -5.00
N PHE A 402 11.33 23.11 -4.28
CA PHE A 402 10.04 22.54 -4.67
C PHE A 402 9.12 23.69 -5.10
N THR A 403 8.84 23.78 -6.39
CA THR A 403 8.19 24.96 -7.00
C THR A 403 6.70 24.82 -7.20
N GLY A 404 6.11 23.64 -6.88
CA GLY A 404 4.67 23.38 -7.12
C GLY A 404 4.28 23.70 -8.57
N ASN A 405 3.27 24.56 -8.74
CA ASN A 405 2.79 25.02 -10.05
C ASN A 405 3.19 26.46 -10.41
N LEU A 406 4.32 26.95 -9.88
CA LEU A 406 4.80 28.31 -10.12
C LEU A 406 4.95 28.62 -11.62
N GLU A 407 4.41 29.72 -12.10
CA GLU A 407 4.56 30.20 -13.48
C GLU A 407 5.72 31.20 -13.62
N GLU A 408 6.07 31.57 -14.86
CA GLU A 408 7.20 32.46 -15.17
C GLU A 408 7.16 33.79 -14.40
N LYS A 409 5.96 34.34 -14.15
CA LYS A 409 5.78 35.56 -13.36
C LYS A 409 6.22 35.35 -11.90
N GLY A 410 5.82 34.23 -11.31
CA GLY A 410 6.23 33.87 -9.96
C GLY A 410 7.72 33.54 -9.87
N GLU A 411 8.32 32.92 -10.90
CA GLU A 411 9.76 32.67 -10.99
C GLU A 411 10.56 34.01 -10.99
N LYS A 412 10.11 35.01 -11.74
CA LYS A 412 10.71 36.36 -11.75
C LYS A 412 10.61 37.04 -10.39
N ASP A 413 9.43 36.93 -9.72
CA ASP A 413 9.25 37.49 -8.38
C ASP A 413 10.15 36.80 -7.37
N LEU A 414 10.30 35.49 -7.45
CA LEU A 414 11.18 34.67 -6.60
C LEU A 414 12.64 35.11 -6.75
N LEU A 415 13.16 35.19 -7.98
CA LEU A 415 14.55 35.62 -8.24
C LEU A 415 14.83 37.06 -7.81
N LYS A 416 13.84 37.93 -7.91
CA LYS A 416 13.96 39.34 -7.44
C LYS A 416 14.16 39.41 -5.94
N HIS A 417 13.48 38.55 -5.15
CA HIS A 417 13.57 38.58 -3.70
C HIS A 417 14.71 37.72 -3.14
N TYR A 418 15.12 36.69 -3.89
CA TYR A 418 16.22 35.78 -3.53
C TYR A 418 17.28 35.73 -4.64
N PRO A 419 18.04 36.85 -4.89
CA PRO A 419 18.97 36.91 -5.98
C PRO A 419 20.16 35.94 -5.86
N ASP A 420 20.47 35.50 -4.65
CA ASP A 420 21.59 34.58 -4.35
C ASP A 420 21.13 33.13 -4.07
N LEU A 421 19.89 32.79 -4.46
CA LEU A 421 19.32 31.46 -4.26
C LEU A 421 20.16 30.40 -4.99
N LYS A 422 20.74 29.47 -4.23
CA LYS A 422 21.47 28.32 -4.76
C LYS A 422 20.60 27.09 -4.71
N VAL A 423 20.56 26.32 -5.80
CA VAL A 423 19.72 25.12 -5.93
C VAL A 423 20.53 24.01 -6.59
N ASN A 424 20.70 22.88 -5.91
CA ASN A 424 21.28 21.69 -6.52
C ASN A 424 20.20 20.80 -7.15
N VAL A 425 19.04 20.70 -6.51
CA VAL A 425 17.94 19.86 -6.96
C VAL A 425 16.69 20.72 -7.14
N LEU A 426 16.22 20.84 -8.37
CA LEU A 426 15.01 21.56 -8.73
C LEU A 426 13.88 20.58 -9.02
N LYS A 427 12.74 20.71 -8.37
CA LYS A 427 11.51 20.13 -8.88
C LYS A 427 10.92 21.10 -9.90
N ALA A 428 10.84 20.68 -11.17
CA ALA A 428 10.32 21.53 -12.26
C ALA A 428 8.84 21.86 -12.06
N SER A 429 8.50 23.13 -12.20
CA SER A 429 7.11 23.60 -12.06
C SER A 429 6.18 23.01 -13.11
N GLN A 430 4.90 22.88 -12.76
CA GLN A 430 3.83 22.48 -13.67
C GLN A 430 4.19 21.23 -14.49
N HIS A 431 4.85 20.25 -13.87
CA HIS A 431 5.21 18.98 -14.52
C HIS A 431 6.04 19.12 -15.82
N GLY A 432 6.83 20.19 -15.92
CA GLY A 432 7.62 20.50 -17.12
C GLY A 432 6.83 21.19 -18.23
N ASN A 433 5.82 22.01 -17.88
CA ASN A 433 5.09 22.86 -18.82
C ASN A 433 5.99 23.95 -19.40
N LYS A 434 5.73 24.36 -20.65
CA LYS A 434 6.48 25.43 -21.33
C LYS A 434 6.29 26.82 -20.73
N LYS A 435 5.22 27.05 -19.94
CA LYS A 435 4.92 28.30 -19.23
C LYS A 435 5.73 28.49 -17.95
N SER A 436 6.51 27.49 -17.57
CA SER A 436 7.37 27.50 -16.40
C SER A 436 8.79 27.08 -16.75
N SER A 437 9.67 27.07 -15.78
CA SER A 437 11.10 26.77 -15.99
C SER A 437 11.69 27.64 -17.08
N SER A 438 11.49 28.97 -16.93
CA SER A 438 11.91 29.97 -17.91
C SER A 438 13.44 29.96 -18.08
N PRO A 439 13.97 30.32 -19.27
CA PRO A 439 15.42 30.38 -19.49
C PRO A 439 16.15 31.20 -18.42
N ALA A 440 15.64 32.38 -18.08
CA ALA A 440 16.25 33.26 -17.08
C ALA A 440 16.29 32.61 -15.68
N PHE A 441 15.24 31.86 -15.31
CA PHE A 441 15.17 31.12 -14.05
C PHE A 441 16.20 29.99 -14.01
N LEU A 442 16.25 29.19 -15.06
CA LEU A 442 17.17 28.06 -15.16
C LEU A 442 18.64 28.50 -15.26
N GLU A 443 18.95 29.55 -16.03
CA GLU A 443 20.30 30.10 -16.14
C GLU A 443 20.81 30.69 -14.82
N LYS A 444 19.90 31.26 -14.01
CA LYS A 444 20.25 31.81 -12.70
C LYS A 444 20.50 30.70 -11.67
N LEU A 445 19.64 29.67 -11.63
CA LEU A 445 19.75 28.61 -10.63
C LEU A 445 20.76 27.52 -11.00
N LYS A 446 20.86 27.18 -12.27
CA LYS A 446 21.73 26.10 -12.81
C LYS A 446 21.71 24.82 -11.97
N PRO A 447 20.53 24.23 -11.74
CA PRO A 447 20.42 23.04 -10.89
C PRO A 447 21.18 21.86 -11.50
N GLU A 448 21.94 21.13 -10.67
CA GLU A 448 22.61 19.89 -11.09
C GLU A 448 21.60 18.82 -11.52
N LEU A 449 20.48 18.76 -10.81
CA LEU A 449 19.43 17.77 -11.00
C LEU A 449 18.06 18.45 -11.12
N THR A 450 17.26 17.98 -12.08
CA THR A 450 15.87 18.42 -12.20
C THR A 450 14.93 17.21 -12.13
N LEU A 451 13.94 17.30 -11.24
CA LEU A 451 12.92 16.29 -11.04
C LEU A 451 11.63 16.72 -11.74
N ILE A 452 11.03 15.82 -12.52
CA ILE A 452 9.75 16.05 -13.19
C ILE A 452 8.76 14.97 -12.78
N SER A 453 7.72 15.37 -12.06
CA SER A 453 6.58 14.48 -11.75
C SER A 453 5.62 14.47 -12.93
N VAL A 454 5.41 13.32 -13.57
CA VAL A 454 4.55 13.20 -14.74
C VAL A 454 4.11 11.76 -14.96
N GLY A 455 2.87 11.56 -15.39
CA GLY A 455 2.33 10.22 -15.65
C GLY A 455 2.69 9.69 -17.04
N LYS A 456 2.91 8.36 -17.16
CA LYS A 456 3.24 7.67 -18.43
C LYS A 456 2.28 7.95 -19.58
N SER A 457 1.00 8.12 -19.27
CA SER A 457 -0.06 8.30 -20.26
C SER A 457 -0.79 9.63 -20.04
N ASN A 458 -0.02 10.71 -19.80
CA ASN A 458 -0.64 12.01 -19.58
C ASN A 458 -1.17 12.61 -20.89
N ARG A 459 -2.40 13.11 -20.83
CA ARG A 459 -3.10 13.70 -21.99
C ARG A 459 -2.53 15.04 -22.43
N MET A 460 -1.83 15.74 -21.54
CA MET A 460 -1.22 17.05 -21.80
C MET A 460 0.11 16.93 -22.52
N LYS A 461 0.61 15.71 -22.75
CA LYS A 461 1.91 15.41 -23.39
C LYS A 461 3.09 16.12 -22.67
N LEU A 462 3.00 16.21 -21.34
CA LEU A 462 4.08 16.74 -20.50
C LEU A 462 5.19 15.66 -20.29
N PRO A 463 6.43 16.06 -20.04
CA PRO A 463 6.96 17.43 -20.15
C PRO A 463 7.08 17.87 -21.62
N TYR A 464 6.93 19.18 -21.88
CA TYR A 464 7.14 19.70 -23.22
C TYR A 464 8.62 19.61 -23.62
N GLN A 465 8.86 19.33 -24.92
CA GLN A 465 10.22 19.22 -25.46
C GLN A 465 11.02 20.53 -25.27
N GLU A 466 10.35 21.68 -25.38
CA GLU A 466 10.96 22.99 -25.12
C GLU A 466 11.57 23.08 -23.71
N THR A 467 10.87 22.58 -22.69
CA THR A 467 11.36 22.56 -21.31
C THR A 467 12.53 21.62 -21.16
N LEU A 468 12.49 20.44 -21.79
CA LEU A 468 13.61 19.50 -21.79
C LEU A 468 14.85 20.09 -22.44
N THR A 469 14.70 20.74 -23.60
CA THR A 469 15.81 21.41 -24.29
C THR A 469 16.43 22.53 -23.45
N ARG A 470 15.61 23.32 -22.71
CA ARG A 470 16.13 24.33 -21.78
C ARG A 470 16.97 23.71 -20.65
N LEU A 471 16.52 22.59 -20.10
CA LEU A 471 17.23 21.87 -19.04
C LEU A 471 18.53 21.24 -19.55
N GLU A 472 18.51 20.67 -20.75
CA GLU A 472 19.71 20.17 -21.43
C GLU A 472 20.72 21.28 -21.68
N GLY A 473 20.26 22.49 -22.10
CA GLY A 473 21.09 23.64 -22.35
C GLY A 473 21.89 24.14 -21.14
N ILE A 474 21.42 23.88 -19.93
CA ILE A 474 22.13 24.19 -18.68
C ILE A 474 22.85 22.97 -18.08
N ASN A 475 22.93 21.86 -18.80
CA ASN A 475 23.52 20.57 -18.36
C ASN A 475 22.89 20.00 -17.08
N SER A 476 21.60 20.26 -16.82
CA SER A 476 20.90 19.67 -15.68
C SER A 476 20.51 18.22 -15.98
N LYS A 477 20.85 17.31 -15.08
CA LYS A 477 20.44 15.90 -15.21
C LYS A 477 18.95 15.74 -14.85
N VAL A 478 18.15 15.29 -15.81
CA VAL A 478 16.69 15.18 -15.65
C VAL A 478 16.29 13.79 -15.21
N TYR A 479 15.49 13.70 -14.14
CA TYR A 479 14.80 12.50 -13.69
C TYR A 479 13.29 12.69 -13.82
N ARG A 480 12.60 11.69 -14.39
CA ARG A 480 11.16 11.76 -14.69
C ARG A 480 10.44 10.54 -14.12
N THR A 481 9.31 10.76 -13.43
CA THR A 481 8.54 9.65 -12.83
C THR A 481 7.94 8.71 -13.87
N ASP A 482 7.57 9.17 -15.06
CA ASP A 482 7.06 8.33 -16.16
C ASP A 482 8.10 7.35 -16.73
N GLN A 483 9.39 7.66 -16.58
CA GLN A 483 10.49 6.83 -17.08
C GLN A 483 11.13 5.98 -15.98
N GLN A 484 11.45 6.56 -14.82
CA GLN A 484 12.17 5.92 -13.74
C GLN A 484 11.26 5.35 -12.62
N GLY A 485 9.96 5.70 -12.59
CA GLY A 485 9.11 5.46 -11.45
C GLY A 485 9.37 6.48 -10.34
N ALA A 486 9.19 6.10 -9.08
CA ALA A 486 9.50 7.01 -7.98
C ALA A 486 11.02 7.26 -7.88
N ILE A 487 11.40 8.50 -7.57
CA ILE A 487 12.79 8.93 -7.47
C ILE A 487 13.08 9.22 -6.02
N ARG A 488 13.95 8.42 -5.42
CA ARG A 488 14.28 8.45 -4.00
C ARG A 488 15.72 8.91 -3.76
N PHE A 489 15.86 9.92 -2.92
CA PHE A 489 17.11 10.33 -2.29
C PHE A 489 17.13 9.71 -0.89
N LYS A 490 18.19 9.02 -0.53
CA LYS A 490 18.39 8.44 0.80
C LYS A 490 19.83 8.63 1.27
N GLY A 491 20.02 8.81 2.56
CA GLY A 491 21.36 8.94 3.15
C GLY A 491 21.35 9.50 4.56
N LEU A 492 22.54 9.51 5.19
CA LEU A 492 22.76 10.10 6.51
C LEU A 492 23.52 11.43 6.37
N ASP A 493 24.64 11.43 5.65
CA ASP A 493 25.54 12.59 5.45
C ASP A 493 25.47 13.15 4.03
N SER A 494 25.20 12.28 3.06
CA SER A 494 25.06 12.63 1.64
C SER A 494 23.97 11.82 0.98
N TRP A 495 23.38 12.35 -0.11
CA TRP A 495 22.29 11.73 -0.83
C TRP A 495 22.76 10.71 -1.86
N LYS A 496 22.20 9.51 -1.78
CA LYS A 496 22.20 8.51 -2.87
C LYS A 496 20.86 8.53 -3.57
N ILE A 497 20.89 8.52 -4.91
CA ILE A 497 19.68 8.58 -5.73
C ILE A 497 19.35 7.18 -6.24
N GLU A 498 18.12 6.76 -6.06
CA GLU A 498 17.59 5.46 -6.51
C GLU A 498 16.26 5.66 -7.24
N SER A 499 16.02 4.86 -8.26
CA SER A 499 14.69 4.71 -8.87
C SER A 499 13.95 3.53 -8.23
N VAL A 500 12.69 3.74 -7.89
CA VAL A 500 11.84 2.73 -7.25
C VAL A 500 10.67 2.44 -8.19
N ARG A 501 10.65 1.26 -8.77
CA ARG A 501 9.56 0.77 -9.63
C ARG A 501 8.69 -0.24 -8.90
#